data_e98a34bbaa69ab28248021a2e7970db1
#
_entry.id   e98a34bbaa69ab28248021a2e7970db1
#
_cell.length_a   1.000
_cell.length_b   1.000
_cell.length_c   1.000
_cell.angle_alpha   90.00
_cell.angle_beta   90.00
_cell.angle_gamma   90.00
#
_symmetry.space_group_name_H-M   'P 1'
#
loop_
_entity.id
_entity.type
_entity.pdbx_description
1 polymer ?
#
loop_
_entity_poly.entity_id
_entity_poly.type
_entity_poly.pdbx_seq_one_letter_code
_entity_poly.pdbx_strand_id
1 'polypeptide(L)'
;MTTLKLDNIYKRYPNAKHYSVENFNLDIHDKEFIVFVGPSGCGKSTTLRMIAGLEDITEGNLYIDDKLMNDASPKDRDIAMVFQNYALYPHMSVYENMDFGLKLRKYKKDDINKRVHEAAEILGLTEFLERKPADLSGGQRQRVAMGRAIVRDAKVFLMDEPLSNLDAKLRVAMRAEIAKIHRRIGATTIYVTHDQTEAMTLADRIVIMSATPNPDKTGSIGRIEQIGTPQELYNEPANKFVAGFIGSPAMNFFEVTVEKERLVNQDGLSLALPQGQEKILEEKGYLGKKVTLGIRPEDISSDQIVHETFPNASVTADILVSELLGSESMLYVKFGSTEFTARVNARDSHSPGEKVQLTFNIAKGHFFDLETEKRIN
;
A
#
# COMPACT_ATOMS: atom_id res chain seq x y z
N MET A 1 17.82 -20.00 2.62
CA MET A 1 16.69 -19.23 3.13
C MET A 1 17.21 -17.86 3.50
N THR A 2 16.51 -16.81 3.11
CA THR A 2 16.97 -15.43 3.41
C THR A 2 15.89 -14.70 4.17
N THR A 3 16.17 -14.42 5.44
CA THR A 3 15.26 -13.69 6.32
C THR A 3 15.83 -12.31 6.65
N LEU A 4 14.95 -11.33 6.82
CA LEU A 4 15.35 -10.02 7.33
C LEU A 4 14.56 -9.72 8.61
N LYS A 5 15.25 -9.14 9.58
CA LYS A 5 14.63 -8.65 10.81
C LYS A 5 15.05 -7.21 11.06
N LEU A 6 14.06 -6.34 11.15
CA LEU A 6 14.21 -4.96 11.63
C LEU A 6 13.71 -4.94 13.08
N ASP A 7 14.58 -4.65 14.01
CA ASP A 7 14.30 -4.73 15.45
C ASP A 7 14.49 -3.36 16.08
N ASN A 8 13.37 -2.73 16.45
CA ASN A 8 13.32 -1.41 17.07
C ASN A 8 14.10 -0.34 16.30
N ILE A 9 13.90 -0.26 14.97
CA ILE A 9 14.61 0.69 14.12
C ILE A 9 14.08 2.10 14.32
N TYR A 10 15.01 3.03 14.58
CA TYR A 10 14.77 4.47 14.62
C TYR A 10 15.72 5.18 13.66
N LYS A 11 15.22 6.23 13.00
CA LYS A 11 16.03 7.11 12.17
C LYS A 11 15.83 8.57 12.57
N ARG A 12 16.93 9.24 12.91
CA ARG A 12 17.00 10.69 13.09
C ARG A 12 18.14 11.25 12.25
N TYR A 13 17.85 12.23 11.41
CA TYR A 13 18.87 12.89 10.60
C TYR A 13 19.74 13.83 11.45
N PRO A 14 20.98 14.08 11.02
CA PRO A 14 21.83 15.08 11.69
C PRO A 14 21.09 16.42 11.78
N ASN A 15 21.17 17.07 12.94
CA ASN A 15 20.50 18.33 13.26
C ASN A 15 18.96 18.29 13.33
N ALA A 16 18.31 17.15 13.10
CA ALA A 16 16.89 17.01 13.34
C ALA A 16 16.60 16.79 14.84
N LYS A 17 15.56 17.45 15.36
CA LYS A 17 15.13 17.30 16.76
C LYS A 17 14.31 16.02 16.97
N HIS A 18 13.63 15.57 15.92
CA HIS A 18 12.69 14.46 15.96
C HIS A 18 13.15 13.31 15.05
N TYR A 19 12.67 12.10 15.35
CA TYR A 19 12.88 10.98 14.46
C TYR A 19 12.05 11.12 13.18
N SER A 20 12.58 10.62 12.07
CA SER A 20 11.85 10.50 10.80
C SER A 20 11.16 9.14 10.70
N VAL A 21 11.68 8.13 11.40
CA VAL A 21 11.09 6.79 11.55
C VAL A 21 11.25 6.40 13.01
N GLU A 22 10.17 5.91 13.62
CA GLU A 22 10.16 5.48 15.03
C GLU A 22 9.66 4.05 15.17
N ASN A 23 10.34 3.27 16.01
CA ASN A 23 9.94 1.95 16.46
C ASN A 23 9.49 1.02 15.33
N PHE A 24 10.28 0.99 14.24
CA PHE A 24 9.96 0.15 13.09
C PHE A 24 10.41 -1.28 13.36
N ASN A 25 9.43 -2.19 13.51
CA ASN A 25 9.62 -3.61 13.79
C ASN A 25 9.01 -4.45 12.68
N LEU A 26 9.81 -5.31 12.05
CA LEU A 26 9.34 -6.16 10.95
C LEU A 26 10.22 -7.39 10.80
N ASP A 27 9.60 -8.56 10.79
CA ASP A 27 10.22 -9.82 10.39
C ASP A 27 9.75 -10.18 8.97
N ILE A 28 10.70 -10.39 8.04
CA ILE A 28 10.44 -10.74 6.64
C ILE A 28 10.94 -12.15 6.39
N HIS A 29 10.06 -12.98 5.83
CA HIS A 29 10.36 -14.39 5.55
C HIS A 29 11.07 -14.59 4.20
N ASP A 30 11.70 -15.75 4.06
CA ASP A 30 12.37 -16.14 2.82
C ASP A 30 11.39 -16.11 1.63
N LYS A 31 11.81 -15.46 0.54
CA LYS A 31 11.04 -15.31 -0.72
C LYS A 31 9.74 -14.52 -0.59
N GLU A 32 9.53 -13.81 0.50
CA GLU A 32 8.35 -12.99 0.70
C GLU A 32 8.40 -11.70 -0.13
N PHE A 33 7.25 -11.29 -0.66
CA PHE A 33 7.05 -9.99 -1.29
C PHE A 33 6.39 -9.04 -0.31
N ILE A 34 7.17 -8.17 0.31
CA ILE A 34 6.71 -7.15 1.26
C ILE A 34 6.56 -5.81 0.56
N VAL A 35 5.43 -5.13 0.78
CA VAL A 35 5.20 -3.78 0.26
C VAL A 35 5.07 -2.77 1.40
N PHE A 36 5.87 -1.71 1.37
CA PHE A 36 5.70 -0.55 2.24
C PHE A 36 4.82 0.48 1.52
N VAL A 37 3.71 0.85 2.14
CA VAL A 37 2.77 1.83 1.60
C VAL A 37 2.38 2.85 2.66
N GLY A 38 2.09 4.08 2.24
CA GLY A 38 1.71 5.18 3.13
C GLY A 38 1.86 6.54 2.45
N PRO A 39 1.43 7.61 3.09
CA PRO A 39 1.53 8.96 2.55
C PRO A 39 2.99 9.40 2.36
N SER A 40 3.17 10.49 1.62
CA SER A 40 4.50 11.11 1.46
C SER A 40 5.07 11.53 2.82
N GLY A 41 6.37 11.31 3.01
CA GLY A 41 7.06 11.67 4.25
C GLY A 41 6.91 10.68 5.41
N CYS A 42 6.23 9.54 5.25
CA CYS A 42 6.12 8.52 6.31
C CYS A 42 7.37 7.63 6.47
N GLY A 43 8.46 7.88 5.74
CA GLY A 43 9.73 7.19 5.94
C GLY A 43 9.93 5.90 5.15
N LYS A 44 9.10 5.56 4.16
CA LYS A 44 9.22 4.34 3.32
C LYS A 44 10.60 4.22 2.67
N SER A 45 10.97 5.20 1.82
CA SER A 45 12.26 5.21 1.12
C SER A 45 13.44 5.34 2.09
N THR A 46 13.27 6.05 3.21
CA THR A 46 14.27 6.12 4.29
C THR A 46 14.53 4.74 4.87
N THR A 47 13.47 3.99 5.21
CA THR A 47 13.59 2.63 5.74
C THR A 47 14.21 1.69 4.71
N LEU A 48 13.80 1.79 3.44
CA LEU A 48 14.39 1.00 2.36
C LEU A 48 15.90 1.29 2.21
N ARG A 49 16.31 2.56 2.29
CA ARG A 49 17.72 2.97 2.23
C ARG A 49 18.53 2.52 3.44
N MET A 50 17.93 2.47 4.64
CA MET A 50 18.58 1.88 5.81
C MET A 50 18.83 0.38 5.62
N ILE A 51 17.88 -0.35 5.04
CA ILE A 51 18.07 -1.77 4.68
C ILE A 51 19.19 -1.93 3.65
N ALA A 52 19.24 -1.05 2.65
CA ALA A 52 20.30 -1.05 1.63
C ALA A 52 21.69 -0.66 2.16
N GLY A 53 21.78 -0.04 3.34
CA GLY A 53 23.00 0.56 3.89
C GLY A 53 23.40 1.88 3.24
N LEU A 54 22.44 2.54 2.60
CA LEU A 54 22.60 3.88 2.00
C LEU A 54 22.27 4.99 3.00
N GLU A 55 21.66 4.64 4.11
CA GLU A 55 21.35 5.51 5.25
C GLU A 55 21.70 4.75 6.54
N ASP A 56 22.29 5.45 7.50
CA ASP A 56 22.62 4.88 8.78
C ASP A 56 21.36 4.69 9.65
N ILE A 57 21.33 3.62 10.41
CA ILE A 57 20.33 3.38 11.45
C ILE A 57 20.78 4.16 12.69
N THR A 58 19.87 4.95 13.29
CA THR A 58 20.21 5.73 14.49
C THR A 58 20.15 4.85 15.74
N GLU A 59 19.09 4.05 15.88
CA GLU A 59 18.91 3.09 16.98
C GLU A 59 18.24 1.83 16.44
N GLY A 60 18.41 0.72 17.15
CA GLY A 60 17.88 -0.59 16.75
C GLY A 60 18.84 -1.38 15.88
N ASN A 61 18.41 -2.56 15.44
CA ASN A 61 19.25 -3.52 14.75
C ASN A 61 18.59 -4.06 13.48
N LEU A 62 19.37 -4.15 12.41
CA LEU A 62 19.00 -4.83 11.17
C LEU A 62 19.79 -6.14 11.06
N TYR A 63 19.05 -7.24 10.87
CA TYR A 63 19.64 -8.55 10.63
C TYR A 63 19.27 -9.07 9.23
N ILE A 64 20.22 -9.70 8.56
CA ILE A 64 20.00 -10.50 7.35
C ILE A 64 20.62 -11.87 7.62
N ASP A 65 19.81 -12.94 7.52
CA ASP A 65 20.24 -14.31 7.87
C ASP A 65 20.89 -14.37 9.27
N ASP A 66 20.24 -13.79 10.28
CA ASP A 66 20.71 -13.67 11.68
C ASP A 66 22.01 -12.89 11.88
N LYS A 67 22.56 -12.29 10.81
CA LYS A 67 23.78 -11.49 10.86
C LYS A 67 23.44 -10.02 10.99
N LEU A 68 24.01 -9.36 12.03
CA LEU A 68 23.87 -7.92 12.23
C LEU A 68 24.50 -7.15 11.07
N MET A 69 23.74 -6.23 10.47
CA MET A 69 24.09 -5.50 9.24
C MET A 69 24.25 -3.99 9.43
N ASN A 70 24.10 -3.46 10.63
CA ASN A 70 24.14 -2.01 10.87
C ASN A 70 25.38 -1.34 10.25
N ASP A 71 26.56 -1.89 10.50
CA ASP A 71 27.84 -1.36 10.04
C ASP A 71 28.31 -1.96 8.70
N ALA A 72 27.55 -2.90 8.12
CA ALA A 72 27.91 -3.51 6.85
C ALA A 72 27.70 -2.53 5.70
N SER A 73 28.72 -2.42 4.83
CA SER A 73 28.61 -1.55 3.66
C SER A 73 27.56 -2.09 2.65
N PRO A 74 26.95 -1.25 1.79
CA PRO A 74 25.93 -1.71 0.82
C PRO A 74 26.40 -2.87 -0.07
N LYS A 75 27.70 -2.91 -0.42
CA LYS A 75 28.29 -3.97 -1.28
C LYS A 75 28.34 -5.35 -0.57
N ASP A 76 28.36 -5.36 0.76
CA ASP A 76 28.53 -6.56 1.58
C ASP A 76 27.17 -7.13 2.09
N ARG A 77 26.06 -6.45 1.81
CA ARG A 77 24.70 -6.86 2.24
C ARG A 77 24.02 -7.86 1.30
N ASP A 78 24.61 -8.20 0.17
CA ASP A 78 24.01 -9.08 -0.86
C ASP A 78 22.60 -8.64 -1.33
N ILE A 79 22.42 -7.34 -1.50
CA ILE A 79 21.18 -6.68 -1.89
C ILE A 79 21.29 -6.12 -3.29
N ALA A 80 20.25 -6.22 -4.10
CA ALA A 80 20.08 -5.50 -5.34
C ALA A 80 18.96 -4.44 -5.18
N MET A 81 19.19 -3.23 -5.70
CA MET A 81 18.23 -2.12 -5.58
C MET A 81 17.87 -1.53 -6.93
N VAL A 82 16.57 -1.33 -7.14
CA VAL A 82 15.98 -0.58 -8.26
C VAL A 82 15.50 0.76 -7.74
N PHE A 83 16.04 1.84 -8.31
CA PHE A 83 15.72 3.21 -7.91
C PHE A 83 14.54 3.77 -8.72
N GLN A 84 13.83 4.73 -8.18
CA GLN A 84 12.69 5.42 -8.80
C GLN A 84 13.03 6.03 -10.18
N ASN A 85 14.22 6.57 -10.35
CA ASN A 85 14.71 7.16 -11.62
C ASN A 85 15.47 6.16 -12.50
N TYR A 86 15.34 4.84 -12.20
CA TYR A 86 16.03 3.72 -12.87
C TYR A 86 17.56 3.76 -12.76
N ALA A 87 18.19 4.92 -12.61
CA ALA A 87 19.63 5.15 -12.47
C ALA A 87 20.47 4.43 -13.55
N LEU A 88 19.98 4.42 -14.81
CA LEU A 88 20.69 3.82 -15.93
C LEU A 88 21.87 4.70 -16.35
N TYR A 89 22.96 4.06 -16.78
CA TYR A 89 24.09 4.74 -17.37
C TYR A 89 23.75 5.11 -18.82
N PRO A 90 23.57 6.41 -19.17
CA PRO A 90 23.00 6.82 -20.45
C PRO A 90 23.95 6.58 -21.66
N HIS A 91 25.25 6.50 -21.41
CA HIS A 91 26.29 6.26 -22.44
C HIS A 91 26.51 4.77 -22.72
N MET A 92 26.02 3.87 -21.86
CA MET A 92 26.13 2.42 -21.97
C MET A 92 24.94 1.81 -22.69
N SER A 93 25.16 0.72 -23.44
CA SER A 93 24.07 -0.10 -23.97
C SER A 93 23.26 -0.82 -22.88
N VAL A 94 22.16 -1.46 -23.23
CA VAL A 94 21.39 -2.32 -22.31
C VAL A 94 22.28 -3.43 -21.75
N TYR A 95 23.07 -4.10 -22.63
CA TYR A 95 24.00 -5.13 -22.22
C TYR A 95 25.04 -4.58 -21.23
N GLU A 96 25.67 -3.45 -21.54
CA GLU A 96 26.66 -2.83 -20.67
C GLU A 96 26.09 -2.32 -19.35
N ASN A 97 24.85 -1.84 -19.34
CA ASN A 97 24.14 -1.51 -18.10
C ASN A 97 23.97 -2.73 -17.19
N MET A 98 23.61 -3.89 -17.75
CA MET A 98 23.41 -5.12 -16.97
C MET A 98 24.76 -5.70 -16.51
N ASP A 99 25.78 -5.74 -17.35
CA ASP A 99 27.06 -6.41 -17.05
C ASP A 99 27.95 -5.61 -16.09
N PHE A 100 27.73 -4.29 -15.98
CA PHE A 100 28.57 -3.38 -15.20
C PHE A 100 28.88 -3.86 -13.79
N GLY A 101 27.85 -4.25 -13.05
CA GLY A 101 27.98 -4.74 -11.68
C GLY A 101 28.75 -6.06 -11.58
N LEU A 102 28.65 -6.93 -12.60
CA LEU A 102 29.36 -8.19 -12.66
C LEU A 102 30.87 -7.98 -13.01
N LYS A 103 31.14 -7.05 -13.91
CA LYS A 103 32.55 -6.63 -14.25
C LYS A 103 33.27 -6.09 -13.03
N LEU A 104 32.63 -5.21 -12.24
CA LEU A 104 33.18 -4.68 -10.98
C LEU A 104 33.52 -5.78 -9.97
N ARG A 105 32.73 -6.85 -9.95
CA ARG A 105 32.95 -8.02 -9.09
C ARG A 105 33.91 -9.05 -9.70
N LYS A 106 34.51 -8.76 -10.87
CA LYS A 106 35.48 -9.61 -11.56
C LYS A 106 34.95 -10.99 -11.95
N TYR A 107 33.65 -11.10 -12.31
CA TYR A 107 33.11 -12.32 -12.90
C TYR A 107 33.82 -12.63 -14.25
N LYS A 108 33.91 -13.93 -14.60
CA LYS A 108 34.45 -14.35 -15.91
C LYS A 108 33.51 -13.89 -17.02
N LYS A 109 34.08 -13.58 -18.18
CA LYS A 109 33.37 -13.05 -19.36
C LYS A 109 32.24 -13.99 -19.82
N ASP A 110 32.44 -15.29 -19.78
CA ASP A 110 31.44 -16.27 -20.18
C ASP A 110 30.27 -16.31 -19.20
N ASP A 111 30.54 -16.20 -17.90
CA ASP A 111 29.50 -16.13 -16.86
C ASP A 111 28.68 -14.85 -16.97
N ILE A 112 29.33 -13.72 -17.26
CA ILE A 112 28.66 -12.44 -17.49
C ILE A 112 27.73 -12.56 -18.71
N ASN A 113 28.24 -13.06 -19.82
CA ASN A 113 27.45 -13.22 -21.03
C ASN A 113 26.24 -14.10 -20.82
N LYS A 114 26.40 -15.24 -20.15
CA LYS A 114 25.32 -16.15 -19.80
C LYS A 114 24.25 -15.46 -18.96
N ARG A 115 24.64 -14.82 -17.84
CA ARG A 115 23.72 -14.15 -16.90
C ARG A 115 22.95 -13.00 -17.55
N VAL A 116 23.64 -12.20 -18.40
CA VAL A 116 22.99 -11.07 -19.08
C VAL A 116 21.95 -11.56 -20.08
N HIS A 117 22.26 -12.61 -20.87
CA HIS A 117 21.30 -13.16 -21.84
C HIS A 117 20.11 -13.84 -21.14
N GLU A 118 20.34 -14.60 -20.07
CA GLU A 118 19.28 -15.18 -19.26
C GLU A 118 18.35 -14.10 -18.68
N ALA A 119 18.90 -13.02 -18.13
CA ALA A 119 18.12 -11.90 -17.62
C ALA A 119 17.38 -11.14 -18.74
N ALA A 120 18.02 -10.96 -19.89
CA ALA A 120 17.40 -10.32 -21.05
C ALA A 120 16.23 -11.15 -21.61
N GLU A 121 16.34 -12.46 -21.63
CA GLU A 121 15.26 -13.37 -22.04
C GLU A 121 14.08 -13.28 -21.05
N ILE A 122 14.35 -13.32 -19.72
CA ILE A 122 13.34 -13.16 -18.68
C ILE A 122 12.52 -11.88 -18.86
N LEU A 123 13.23 -10.80 -19.24
CA LEU A 123 12.68 -9.44 -19.31
C LEU A 123 12.16 -9.05 -20.71
N GLY A 124 12.30 -9.93 -21.71
CA GLY A 124 11.98 -9.62 -23.11
C GLY A 124 12.83 -8.46 -23.66
N LEU A 125 14.12 -8.45 -23.36
CA LEU A 125 15.07 -7.41 -23.75
C LEU A 125 16.13 -7.91 -24.75
N THR A 126 16.07 -9.14 -25.19
CA THR A 126 17.10 -9.76 -26.04
C THR A 126 17.39 -8.94 -27.31
N GLU A 127 16.35 -8.43 -27.98
CA GLU A 127 16.49 -7.62 -29.20
C GLU A 127 16.96 -6.19 -28.91
N PHE A 128 17.02 -5.78 -27.64
CA PHE A 128 17.39 -4.42 -27.25
C PHE A 128 18.79 -4.31 -26.63
N LEU A 129 19.53 -5.41 -26.50
CA LEU A 129 20.79 -5.46 -25.76
C LEU A 129 21.83 -4.42 -26.25
N GLU A 130 21.86 -4.12 -27.54
CA GLU A 130 22.79 -3.16 -28.13
C GLU A 130 22.28 -1.70 -28.12
N ARG A 131 21.00 -1.48 -27.73
CA ARG A 131 20.42 -0.14 -27.68
C ARG A 131 20.86 0.62 -26.43
N LYS A 132 20.85 1.96 -26.54
CA LYS A 132 21.09 2.86 -25.39
C LYS A 132 19.80 3.25 -24.72
N PRO A 133 19.81 3.67 -23.44
CA PRO A 133 18.63 4.10 -22.70
C PRO A 133 17.77 5.16 -23.41
N ALA A 134 18.39 6.04 -24.21
CA ALA A 134 17.68 7.07 -24.98
C ALA A 134 16.73 6.48 -26.03
N ASP A 135 17.04 5.29 -26.56
CA ASP A 135 16.32 4.62 -27.65
C ASP A 135 15.23 3.67 -27.09
N LEU A 136 14.97 3.70 -25.79
CA LEU A 136 14.06 2.81 -25.11
C LEU A 136 12.79 3.53 -24.61
N SER A 137 11.67 2.82 -24.61
CA SER A 137 10.44 3.27 -23.91
C SER A 137 10.65 3.27 -22.39
N GLY A 138 9.74 3.95 -21.64
CA GLY A 138 9.78 3.97 -20.18
C GLY A 138 9.78 2.56 -19.55
N GLY A 139 8.91 1.67 -20.04
CA GLY A 139 8.86 0.30 -19.56
C GLY A 139 10.09 -0.53 -19.92
N GLN A 140 10.71 -0.27 -21.07
CA GLN A 140 11.96 -0.92 -21.43
C GLN A 140 13.10 -0.46 -20.51
N ARG A 141 13.22 0.85 -20.25
CA ARG A 141 14.20 1.39 -19.29
C ARG A 141 14.04 0.78 -17.90
N GLN A 142 12.81 0.65 -17.44
CA GLN A 142 12.51 0.00 -16.15
C GLN A 142 12.97 -1.46 -16.16
N ARG A 143 12.64 -2.23 -17.22
CA ARG A 143 13.09 -3.62 -17.32
C ARG A 143 14.62 -3.74 -17.35
N VAL A 144 15.32 -2.79 -17.94
CA VAL A 144 16.80 -2.74 -17.88
C VAL A 144 17.28 -2.52 -16.44
N ALA A 145 16.66 -1.62 -15.68
CA ALA A 145 16.99 -1.41 -14.28
C ALA A 145 16.74 -2.67 -13.41
N MET A 146 15.67 -3.39 -13.69
CA MET A 146 15.42 -4.71 -13.08
C MET A 146 16.47 -5.74 -13.51
N GLY A 147 16.88 -5.73 -14.78
CA GLY A 147 17.92 -6.61 -15.31
C GLY A 147 19.26 -6.45 -14.57
N ARG A 148 19.66 -5.20 -14.30
CA ARG A 148 20.84 -4.90 -13.47
C ARG A 148 20.78 -5.53 -12.07
N ALA A 149 19.59 -5.64 -11.50
CA ALA A 149 19.39 -6.27 -10.21
C ALA A 149 19.41 -7.81 -10.34
N ILE A 150 18.74 -8.36 -11.34
CA ILE A 150 18.58 -9.80 -11.57
C ILE A 150 19.92 -10.50 -11.87
N VAL A 151 20.76 -9.92 -12.75
CA VAL A 151 22.05 -10.52 -13.12
C VAL A 151 22.98 -10.76 -11.92
N ARG A 152 22.75 -10.05 -10.82
CA ARG A 152 23.55 -10.18 -9.59
C ARG A 152 23.22 -11.41 -8.77
N ASP A 153 22.06 -12.04 -9.02
CA ASP A 153 21.56 -13.17 -8.23
C ASP A 153 21.54 -12.85 -6.70
N ALA A 154 21.12 -11.62 -6.40
CA ALA A 154 21.05 -11.15 -5.01
C ALA A 154 19.93 -11.84 -4.26
N LYS A 155 20.13 -12.11 -2.98
CA LYS A 155 19.14 -12.73 -2.11
C LYS A 155 17.97 -11.83 -1.78
N VAL A 156 18.20 -10.51 -1.78
CA VAL A 156 17.23 -9.48 -1.42
C VAL A 156 17.12 -8.45 -2.52
N PHE A 157 15.90 -8.18 -2.96
CA PHE A 157 15.55 -7.15 -3.92
C PHE A 157 14.85 -5.99 -3.25
N LEU A 158 15.35 -4.79 -3.44
CA LEU A 158 14.75 -3.55 -2.97
C LEU A 158 14.27 -2.73 -4.16
N MET A 159 13.02 -2.26 -4.13
CA MET A 159 12.44 -1.45 -5.21
C MET A 159 11.82 -0.17 -4.62
N ASP A 160 12.40 0.99 -4.96
CA ASP A 160 11.94 2.30 -4.50
C ASP A 160 11.08 2.96 -5.57
N GLU A 161 9.75 2.88 -5.43
CA GLU A 161 8.72 3.41 -6.34
C GLU A 161 8.99 3.15 -7.83
N PRO A 162 9.25 1.90 -8.25
CA PRO A 162 9.76 1.63 -9.61
C PRO A 162 8.75 1.93 -10.71
N LEU A 163 7.44 2.04 -10.43
CA LEU A 163 6.39 2.28 -11.41
C LEU A 163 5.88 3.73 -11.44
N SER A 164 6.36 4.60 -10.56
CA SER A 164 5.84 5.98 -10.40
C SER A 164 5.92 6.84 -11.66
N ASN A 165 6.94 6.62 -12.51
CA ASN A 165 7.20 7.39 -13.72
C ASN A 165 6.54 6.80 -14.98
N LEU A 166 5.63 5.84 -14.86
CA LEU A 166 4.95 5.20 -15.98
C LEU A 166 3.51 5.67 -16.12
N ASP A 167 3.01 5.69 -17.36
CA ASP A 167 1.58 5.88 -17.62
C ASP A 167 0.72 4.73 -17.08
N ALA A 168 -0.59 4.96 -16.90
CA ALA A 168 -1.49 4.01 -16.26
C ALA A 168 -1.54 2.64 -16.96
N LYS A 169 -1.57 2.61 -18.31
CA LYS A 169 -1.63 1.35 -19.08
C LYS A 169 -0.34 0.54 -18.91
N LEU A 170 0.80 1.20 -19.00
CA LEU A 170 2.10 0.57 -18.84
C LEU A 170 2.31 0.10 -17.40
N ARG A 171 1.84 0.87 -16.41
CA ARG A 171 1.89 0.49 -14.99
C ARG A 171 1.17 -0.83 -14.72
N VAL A 172 -0.05 -1.02 -15.27
CA VAL A 172 -0.78 -2.29 -15.14
C VAL A 172 0.00 -3.46 -15.73
N ALA A 173 0.55 -3.31 -16.94
CA ALA A 173 1.35 -4.35 -17.57
C ALA A 173 2.62 -4.68 -16.76
N MET A 174 3.30 -3.65 -16.25
CA MET A 174 4.53 -3.82 -15.49
C MET A 174 4.33 -4.43 -14.10
N ARG A 175 3.18 -4.19 -13.43
CA ARG A 175 2.83 -4.91 -12.19
C ARG A 175 2.79 -6.43 -12.44
N ALA A 176 2.08 -6.84 -13.50
CA ALA A 176 2.00 -8.26 -13.84
C ALA A 176 3.40 -8.86 -14.13
N GLU A 177 4.27 -8.10 -14.81
CA GLU A 177 5.64 -8.55 -15.08
C GLU A 177 6.47 -8.66 -13.79
N ILE A 178 6.39 -7.68 -12.87
CA ILE A 178 7.09 -7.74 -11.58
C ILE A 178 6.67 -8.99 -10.80
N ALA A 179 5.37 -9.29 -10.74
CA ALA A 179 4.85 -10.49 -10.07
C ALA A 179 5.41 -11.79 -10.68
N LYS A 180 5.47 -11.88 -12.02
CA LYS A 180 6.06 -13.03 -12.72
C LYS A 180 7.55 -13.18 -12.44
N ILE A 181 8.28 -12.07 -12.49
CA ILE A 181 9.73 -12.01 -12.26
C ILE A 181 10.05 -12.44 -10.84
N HIS A 182 9.33 -11.91 -9.84
CA HIS A 182 9.50 -12.30 -8.44
C HIS A 182 9.34 -13.82 -8.25
N ARG A 183 8.24 -14.40 -8.78
CA ARG A 183 8.00 -15.86 -8.70
C ARG A 183 9.12 -16.68 -9.37
N ARG A 184 9.67 -16.19 -10.48
CA ARG A 184 10.72 -16.88 -11.23
C ARG A 184 12.07 -16.83 -10.52
N ILE A 185 12.40 -15.69 -9.92
CA ILE A 185 13.67 -15.46 -9.22
C ILE A 185 13.63 -16.08 -7.82
N GLY A 186 12.51 -15.99 -7.13
CA GLY A 186 12.34 -16.51 -5.76
C GLY A 186 13.22 -15.81 -4.73
N ALA A 187 13.49 -14.52 -4.91
CA ALA A 187 14.25 -13.70 -3.96
C ALA A 187 13.31 -12.94 -3.03
N THR A 188 13.72 -12.69 -1.79
CA THR A 188 12.97 -11.84 -0.86
C THR A 188 12.92 -10.42 -1.39
N THR A 189 11.73 -9.84 -1.52
CA THR A 189 11.50 -8.55 -2.18
C THR A 189 10.86 -7.56 -1.24
N ILE A 190 11.43 -6.35 -1.14
CA ILE A 190 10.84 -5.20 -0.44
C ILE A 190 10.57 -4.12 -1.48
N TYR A 191 9.31 -3.74 -1.58
CA TYR A 191 8.79 -2.81 -2.57
C TYR A 191 8.18 -1.60 -1.88
N VAL A 192 8.56 -0.41 -2.29
CA VAL A 192 7.98 0.86 -1.80
C VAL A 192 7.08 1.44 -2.86
N THR A 193 5.88 1.84 -2.47
CA THR A 193 4.95 2.55 -3.33
C THR A 193 4.04 3.49 -2.52
N HIS A 194 3.44 4.46 -3.20
CA HIS A 194 2.29 5.23 -2.71
C HIS A 194 0.97 4.78 -3.34
N ASP A 195 1.00 3.84 -4.30
CA ASP A 195 -0.17 3.30 -5.01
C ASP A 195 -0.71 2.07 -4.26
N GLN A 196 -1.94 2.21 -3.74
CA GLN A 196 -2.61 1.12 -3.02
C GLN A 196 -2.87 -0.10 -3.91
N THR A 197 -3.16 0.11 -5.20
CA THR A 197 -3.43 -0.98 -6.13
C THR A 197 -2.18 -1.83 -6.35
N GLU A 198 -1.01 -1.19 -6.41
CA GLU A 198 0.26 -1.92 -6.46
C GLU A 198 0.46 -2.76 -5.21
N ALA A 199 0.26 -2.17 -4.02
CA ALA A 199 0.38 -2.87 -2.76
C ALA A 199 -0.57 -4.07 -2.67
N MET A 200 -1.86 -3.85 -2.94
CA MET A 200 -2.91 -4.88 -2.84
C MET A 200 -2.74 -6.03 -3.84
N THR A 201 -2.05 -5.79 -4.99
CA THR A 201 -1.92 -6.80 -6.05
C THR A 201 -0.59 -7.54 -6.05
N LEU A 202 0.47 -6.96 -5.50
CA LEU A 202 1.81 -7.53 -5.52
C LEU A 202 2.21 -8.22 -4.21
N ALA A 203 1.71 -7.74 -3.07
CA ALA A 203 2.23 -8.11 -1.77
C ALA A 203 1.71 -9.46 -1.27
N ASP A 204 2.60 -10.23 -0.64
CA ASP A 204 2.21 -11.27 0.31
C ASP A 204 1.75 -10.62 1.63
N ARG A 205 2.51 -9.63 2.14
CA ARG A 205 2.11 -8.74 3.23
C ARG A 205 2.43 -7.28 2.90
N ILE A 206 1.61 -6.40 3.44
CA ILE A 206 1.76 -4.95 3.33
C ILE A 206 2.09 -4.38 4.70
N VAL A 207 3.02 -3.45 4.74
CA VAL A 207 3.32 -2.60 5.90
C VAL A 207 2.72 -1.23 5.64
N ILE A 208 1.64 -0.89 6.36
CA ILE A 208 1.02 0.43 6.28
C ILE A 208 1.73 1.36 7.25
N MET A 209 2.25 2.46 6.72
CA MET A 209 2.95 3.48 7.50
C MET A 209 2.15 4.77 7.52
N SER A 210 2.06 5.40 8.68
CA SER A 210 1.52 6.76 8.86
C SER A 210 2.62 7.81 8.87
N ALA A 211 2.22 9.06 8.68
CA ALA A 211 3.07 10.24 8.80
C ALA A 211 2.42 11.22 9.78
N THR A 212 2.82 11.16 11.04
CA THR A 212 2.34 12.11 12.06
C THR A 212 3.22 13.36 12.05
N PRO A 213 2.67 14.58 11.87
CA PRO A 213 3.45 15.80 11.97
C PRO A 213 4.20 15.85 13.30
N ASN A 214 5.49 16.21 13.26
CA ASN A 214 6.25 16.42 14.47
C ASN A 214 5.79 17.71 15.21
N PRO A 215 6.07 17.85 16.52
CA PRO A 215 5.56 18.96 17.32
C PRO A 215 5.90 20.37 16.78
N ASP A 216 7.03 20.53 16.13
CA ASP A 216 7.48 21.81 15.55
C ASP A 216 7.05 21.99 14.08
N LYS A 217 6.31 21.02 13.50
CA LYS A 217 5.80 21.01 12.13
C LYS A 217 6.89 21.14 11.04
N THR A 218 8.13 20.82 11.36
CA THR A 218 9.26 20.86 10.42
C THR A 218 9.37 19.57 9.58
N GLY A 219 8.59 18.54 9.92
CA GLY A 219 8.57 17.25 9.25
C GLY A 219 7.52 16.31 9.84
N SER A 220 7.63 15.04 9.51
CA SER A 220 6.75 13.99 10.02
C SER A 220 7.53 12.82 10.59
N ILE A 221 6.89 12.12 11.50
CA ILE A 221 7.36 10.91 12.15
C ILE A 221 6.62 9.74 11.51
N GLY A 222 7.38 8.83 10.90
CA GLY A 222 6.83 7.62 10.30
C GLY A 222 6.72 6.49 11.32
N ARG A 223 5.56 5.83 11.34
CA ARG A 223 5.30 4.66 12.19
C ARG A 223 4.55 3.60 11.42
N ILE A 224 4.69 2.35 11.85
CA ILE A 224 3.86 1.25 11.35
C ILE A 224 2.50 1.33 12.05
N GLU A 225 1.44 1.33 11.26
CA GLU A 225 0.06 1.26 11.75
C GLU A 225 -0.48 -0.16 11.78
N GLN A 226 -0.19 -0.92 10.72
CA GLN A 226 -0.59 -2.34 10.62
C GLN A 226 0.30 -3.07 9.62
N ILE A 227 0.55 -4.34 9.89
CA ILE A 227 1.16 -5.31 8.97
C ILE A 227 0.19 -6.45 8.79
N GLY A 228 -0.07 -6.86 7.55
CA GLY A 228 -0.94 -7.99 7.25
C GLY A 228 -1.02 -8.29 5.75
N THR A 229 -1.72 -9.35 5.40
CA THR A 229 -2.05 -9.64 4.01
C THR A 229 -2.98 -8.56 3.45
N PRO A 230 -3.04 -8.36 2.13
CA PRO A 230 -3.98 -7.42 1.52
C PRO A 230 -5.42 -7.60 2.01
N GLN A 231 -5.86 -8.85 2.14
CA GLN A 231 -7.21 -9.18 2.57
C GLN A 231 -7.47 -8.85 4.05
N GLU A 232 -6.52 -9.12 4.95
CA GLU A 232 -6.61 -8.74 6.37
C GLU A 232 -6.71 -7.23 6.53
N LEU A 233 -5.85 -6.47 5.85
CA LEU A 233 -5.84 -5.00 5.95
C LEU A 233 -7.14 -4.37 5.44
N TYR A 234 -7.75 -4.97 4.42
CA TYR A 234 -9.00 -4.51 3.85
C TYR A 234 -10.21 -4.85 4.72
N ASN A 235 -10.28 -6.09 5.20
CA ASN A 235 -11.41 -6.61 5.96
C ASN A 235 -11.30 -6.33 7.48
N GLU A 236 -10.07 -6.21 7.99
CA GLU A 236 -9.80 -6.10 9.42
C GLU A 236 -8.83 -4.95 9.73
N PRO A 237 -9.15 -3.70 9.31
CA PRO A 237 -8.29 -2.55 9.61
C PRO A 237 -8.16 -2.33 11.12
N ALA A 238 -6.94 -2.21 11.62
CA ALA A 238 -6.67 -2.08 13.05
C ALA A 238 -7.17 -0.75 13.64
N ASN A 239 -7.24 0.30 12.82
CA ASN A 239 -7.67 1.62 13.23
C ASN A 239 -8.31 2.39 12.05
N LYS A 240 -8.87 3.55 12.35
CA LYS A 240 -9.54 4.44 11.40
C LYS A 240 -8.59 4.91 10.28
N PHE A 241 -7.30 5.14 10.59
CA PHE A 241 -6.30 5.52 9.58
C PHE A 241 -6.15 4.43 8.52
N VAL A 242 -5.93 3.18 8.93
CA VAL A 242 -5.81 2.03 8.00
C VAL A 242 -7.08 1.85 7.19
N ALA A 243 -8.25 1.94 7.83
CA ALA A 243 -9.56 1.82 7.19
C ALA A 243 -9.78 2.87 6.10
N GLY A 244 -9.39 4.11 6.36
CA GLY A 244 -9.50 5.22 5.42
C GLY A 244 -8.40 5.24 4.37
N PHE A 245 -7.25 4.62 4.66
CA PHE A 245 -6.13 4.56 3.72
C PHE A 245 -6.29 3.42 2.71
N ILE A 246 -6.76 2.25 3.11
CA ILE A 246 -6.94 1.08 2.23
C ILE A 246 -8.34 1.04 1.64
N GLY A 247 -8.40 1.07 0.32
CA GLY A 247 -9.62 1.05 -0.49
C GLY A 247 -9.71 2.25 -1.41
N SER A 248 -10.29 2.06 -2.60
CA SER A 248 -10.56 3.12 -3.57
C SER A 248 -11.96 2.94 -4.15
N PRO A 249 -12.90 3.81 -3.77
CA PRO A 249 -12.75 4.95 -2.84
C PRO A 249 -12.47 4.54 -1.38
N ALA A 250 -12.08 5.52 -0.57
CA ALA A 250 -11.85 5.33 0.86
C ALA A 250 -13.14 4.95 1.61
N MET A 251 -12.99 4.34 2.78
CA MET A 251 -14.12 4.06 3.69
C MET A 251 -14.82 5.34 4.13
N ASN A 252 -16.13 5.32 4.16
CA ASN A 252 -16.93 6.40 4.73
C ASN A 252 -16.94 6.32 6.25
N PHE A 253 -16.94 7.46 6.93
CA PHE A 253 -16.97 7.54 8.39
C PHE A 253 -18.14 8.40 8.86
N PHE A 254 -18.91 7.85 9.82
CA PHE A 254 -20.05 8.52 10.44
C PHE A 254 -19.87 8.52 11.95
N GLU A 255 -19.98 9.69 12.60
CA GLU A 255 -20.10 9.73 14.06
C GLU A 255 -21.51 9.36 14.43
N VAL A 256 -21.66 8.27 15.22
CA VAL A 256 -22.96 7.74 15.65
C VAL A 256 -22.95 7.41 17.12
N THR A 257 -24.12 7.50 17.76
CA THR A 257 -24.36 6.98 19.11
C THR A 257 -24.93 5.57 19.01
N VAL A 258 -24.35 4.66 19.77
CA VAL A 258 -24.82 3.25 19.85
C VAL A 258 -25.99 3.19 20.80
N GLU A 259 -27.20 3.01 20.26
CA GLU A 259 -28.39 2.70 21.05
C GLU A 259 -28.77 1.22 20.92
N LYS A 260 -29.69 0.75 21.71
CA LYS A 260 -30.19 -0.61 21.58
C LYS A 260 -30.86 -0.79 20.23
N GLU A 261 -30.43 -1.81 19.49
CA GLU A 261 -30.94 -2.19 18.15
C GLU A 261 -30.70 -1.14 17.03
N ARG A 262 -30.08 0.00 17.32
CA ARG A 262 -29.87 1.04 16.29
C ARG A 262 -28.66 1.93 16.54
N LEU A 263 -28.20 2.56 15.47
CA LEU A 263 -27.20 3.62 15.45
C LEU A 263 -27.87 4.93 15.07
N VAL A 264 -27.65 5.99 15.84
CA VAL A 264 -28.27 7.30 15.61
C VAL A 264 -27.23 8.42 15.57
N ASN A 265 -27.52 9.49 14.83
CA ASN A 265 -26.70 10.71 14.87
C ASN A 265 -27.58 11.97 14.97
N GLN A 266 -26.93 13.13 15.07
CA GLN A 266 -27.62 14.42 15.22
C GLN A 266 -28.36 14.87 13.93
N ASP A 267 -27.97 14.38 12.77
CA ASP A 267 -28.58 14.69 11.47
C ASP A 267 -29.86 13.87 11.20
N GLY A 268 -30.29 13.03 12.16
CA GLY A 268 -31.46 12.18 12.00
C GLY A 268 -31.16 10.82 11.36
N LEU A 269 -29.86 10.45 11.22
CA LEU A 269 -29.49 9.09 10.80
C LEU A 269 -30.00 8.10 11.85
N SER A 270 -30.71 7.08 11.40
CA SER A 270 -31.16 5.96 12.25
C SER A 270 -31.03 4.67 11.45
N LEU A 271 -30.05 3.85 11.80
CA LEU A 271 -29.74 2.60 11.10
C LEU A 271 -29.89 1.43 12.07
N ALA A 272 -30.58 0.38 11.64
CA ALA A 272 -30.71 -0.85 12.42
C ALA A 272 -29.32 -1.47 12.69
N LEU A 273 -29.07 -1.80 13.95
CA LEU A 273 -27.82 -2.43 14.39
C LEU A 273 -28.03 -3.95 14.47
N PRO A 274 -27.29 -4.75 13.66
CA PRO A 274 -27.38 -6.20 13.73
C PRO A 274 -27.00 -6.74 15.13
N GLN A 275 -27.73 -7.74 15.63
CA GLN A 275 -27.54 -8.31 16.96
C GLN A 275 -26.09 -8.74 17.26
N GLY A 276 -25.37 -9.28 16.26
CA GLY A 276 -23.96 -9.65 16.42
C GLY A 276 -23.07 -8.46 16.74
N GLN A 277 -23.27 -7.33 16.03
CA GLN A 277 -22.52 -6.09 16.26
C GLN A 277 -22.95 -5.43 17.59
N GLU A 278 -24.24 -5.41 17.89
CA GLU A 278 -24.77 -4.88 19.15
C GLU A 278 -24.13 -5.57 20.36
N LYS A 279 -24.08 -6.90 20.34
CA LYS A 279 -23.48 -7.70 21.41
C LYS A 279 -22.00 -7.35 21.62
N ILE A 280 -21.23 -7.24 20.57
CA ILE A 280 -19.80 -6.86 20.65
C ILE A 280 -19.63 -5.46 21.25
N LEU A 281 -20.45 -4.50 20.80
CA LEU A 281 -20.40 -3.12 21.31
C LEU A 281 -20.83 -3.02 22.76
N GLU A 282 -21.85 -3.78 23.17
CA GLU A 282 -22.32 -3.86 24.55
C GLU A 282 -21.26 -4.50 25.47
N GLU A 283 -20.70 -5.65 25.10
CA GLU A 283 -19.66 -6.35 25.87
C GLU A 283 -18.40 -5.46 26.06
N LYS A 284 -18.09 -4.61 25.09
CA LYS A 284 -16.98 -3.65 25.17
C LYS A 284 -17.37 -2.30 25.81
N GLY A 285 -18.61 -2.16 26.27
CA GLY A 285 -19.08 -1.00 27.04
C GLY A 285 -19.32 0.26 26.21
N TYR A 286 -19.69 0.10 24.92
CA TYR A 286 -20.00 1.22 24.03
C TYR A 286 -21.50 1.53 23.91
N LEU A 287 -22.40 0.77 24.52
CA LEU A 287 -23.83 1.09 24.54
C LEU A 287 -24.04 2.47 25.19
N GLY A 288 -24.81 3.34 24.53
CA GLY A 288 -25.03 4.73 24.93
C GLY A 288 -23.88 5.70 24.62
N LYS A 289 -22.79 5.22 24.04
CA LYS A 289 -21.63 6.05 23.70
C LYS A 289 -21.56 6.37 22.21
N LYS A 290 -20.85 7.44 21.89
CA LYS A 290 -20.51 7.79 20.53
C LYS A 290 -19.31 6.97 20.05
N VAL A 291 -19.38 6.52 18.78
CA VAL A 291 -18.34 5.81 18.07
C VAL A 291 -18.26 6.33 16.64
N THR A 292 -17.18 6.02 15.93
CA THR A 292 -17.12 6.19 14.47
C THR A 292 -17.56 4.90 13.80
N LEU A 293 -18.66 4.93 13.04
CA LEU A 293 -19.03 3.88 12.09
C LEU A 293 -18.26 4.07 10.81
N GLY A 294 -17.47 3.09 10.41
CA GLY A 294 -16.84 2.99 9.10
C GLY A 294 -17.61 2.03 8.20
N ILE A 295 -17.93 2.45 6.99
CA ILE A 295 -18.57 1.59 6.00
C ILE A 295 -18.01 1.85 4.61
N ARG A 296 -17.74 0.77 3.87
CA ARG A 296 -17.16 0.91 2.54
C ARG A 296 -18.19 1.35 1.52
N PRO A 297 -17.80 2.10 0.48
CA PRO A 297 -18.72 2.55 -0.58
C PRO A 297 -19.50 1.44 -1.28
N GLU A 298 -18.89 0.26 -1.46
CA GLU A 298 -19.53 -0.92 -2.07
C GLU A 298 -20.50 -1.67 -1.15
N ASP A 299 -20.48 -1.36 0.15
CA ASP A 299 -21.45 -1.89 1.14
C ASP A 299 -22.64 -0.94 1.35
N ILE A 300 -22.77 0.07 0.47
CA ILE A 300 -23.92 0.99 0.39
C ILE A 300 -24.57 0.77 -0.96
N SER A 301 -25.83 0.32 -0.95
CA SER A 301 -26.58 -0.09 -2.16
C SER A 301 -27.74 0.84 -2.48
N SER A 302 -27.97 1.12 -3.78
CA SER A 302 -29.18 1.76 -4.29
C SER A 302 -30.24 0.75 -4.78
N ASP A 303 -29.95 -0.56 -4.70
CA ASP A 303 -30.83 -1.62 -5.17
C ASP A 303 -32.10 -1.71 -4.33
N GLN A 304 -33.28 -1.67 -5.00
CA GLN A 304 -34.57 -1.72 -4.35
C GLN A 304 -34.79 -3.04 -3.60
N ILE A 305 -34.27 -4.16 -4.10
CA ILE A 305 -34.39 -5.47 -3.42
C ILE A 305 -33.66 -5.44 -2.09
N VAL A 306 -32.47 -4.83 -2.05
CA VAL A 306 -31.70 -4.67 -0.81
C VAL A 306 -32.43 -3.75 0.15
N HIS A 307 -33.06 -2.67 -0.35
CA HIS A 307 -33.87 -1.79 0.48
C HIS A 307 -35.08 -2.50 1.08
N GLU A 308 -35.82 -3.27 0.29
CA GLU A 308 -36.97 -4.05 0.76
C GLU A 308 -36.58 -5.10 1.81
N THR A 309 -35.38 -5.63 1.68
CA THR A 309 -34.83 -6.62 2.64
C THR A 309 -34.37 -5.97 3.95
N PHE A 310 -33.80 -4.75 3.90
CA PHE A 310 -33.25 -4.03 5.04
C PHE A 310 -33.79 -2.59 5.15
N PRO A 311 -35.10 -2.39 5.27
CA PRO A 311 -35.69 -1.04 5.21
C PRO A 311 -35.24 -0.11 6.34
N ASN A 312 -34.90 -0.68 7.52
CA ASN A 312 -34.45 0.07 8.69
C ASN A 312 -32.95 0.40 8.68
N ALA A 313 -32.23 0.09 7.59
CA ALA A 313 -30.82 0.42 7.40
C ALA A 313 -30.63 1.38 6.21
N SER A 314 -31.65 2.18 5.87
CA SER A 314 -31.66 3.03 4.68
C SER A 314 -31.82 4.50 5.02
N VAL A 315 -31.25 5.34 4.16
CA VAL A 315 -31.42 6.80 4.19
C VAL A 315 -31.75 7.34 2.78
N THR A 316 -32.43 8.47 2.73
CA THR A 316 -32.63 9.21 1.48
C THR A 316 -31.66 10.38 1.45
N ALA A 317 -30.69 10.35 0.53
CA ALA A 317 -29.63 11.35 0.41
C ALA A 317 -29.77 12.16 -0.89
N ASP A 318 -29.24 13.37 -0.88
CA ASP A 318 -29.18 14.23 -2.06
C ASP A 318 -27.90 13.91 -2.85
N ILE A 319 -28.03 13.69 -4.18
CA ILE A 319 -26.89 13.41 -5.04
C ILE A 319 -26.21 14.73 -5.42
N LEU A 320 -24.95 14.88 -5.02
CA LEU A 320 -24.13 16.03 -5.37
C LEU A 320 -23.41 15.82 -6.71
N VAL A 321 -22.82 14.65 -6.91
CA VAL A 321 -22.09 14.26 -8.11
C VAL A 321 -22.36 12.78 -8.41
N SER A 322 -22.46 12.44 -9.70
CA SER A 322 -22.54 11.07 -10.19
C SER A 322 -21.46 10.85 -11.24
N GLU A 323 -20.54 9.92 -11.00
CA GLU A 323 -19.47 9.57 -11.93
C GLU A 323 -19.68 8.16 -12.48
N LEU A 324 -19.93 8.05 -13.79
CA LEU A 324 -20.09 6.77 -14.47
C LEU A 324 -18.72 6.18 -14.82
N LEU A 325 -18.38 5.03 -14.24
CA LEU A 325 -17.14 4.29 -14.45
C LEU A 325 -17.32 3.02 -15.30
N GLY A 326 -18.28 3.03 -16.21
CA GLY A 326 -18.61 1.90 -17.08
C GLY A 326 -19.65 0.96 -16.47
N SER A 327 -19.25 -0.05 -15.72
CA SER A 327 -20.18 -1.01 -15.06
C SER A 327 -20.70 -0.52 -13.70
N GLU A 328 -20.10 0.51 -13.14
CA GLU A 328 -20.37 1.05 -11.82
C GLU A 328 -20.49 2.57 -11.89
N SER A 329 -21.21 3.15 -10.94
CA SER A 329 -21.28 4.59 -10.71
C SER A 329 -20.83 4.92 -9.30
N MET A 330 -20.04 5.99 -9.16
CA MET A 330 -19.73 6.60 -7.88
C MET A 330 -20.71 7.73 -7.63
N LEU A 331 -21.48 7.62 -6.56
CA LEU A 331 -22.39 8.65 -6.11
C LEU A 331 -21.76 9.37 -4.91
N TYR A 332 -21.49 10.65 -5.08
CA TYR A 332 -21.14 11.54 -3.98
C TYR A 332 -22.42 12.16 -3.49
N VAL A 333 -22.81 11.83 -2.27
CA VAL A 333 -24.11 12.16 -1.73
C VAL A 333 -24.01 12.87 -0.41
N LYS A 334 -25.09 13.58 -0.03
CA LYS A 334 -25.20 14.29 1.23
C LYS A 334 -26.47 13.89 1.98
N PHE A 335 -26.30 13.58 3.27
CA PHE A 335 -27.40 13.36 4.21
C PHE A 335 -27.16 14.24 5.44
N GLY A 336 -28.06 15.16 5.70
CA GLY A 336 -27.87 16.17 6.75
C GLY A 336 -26.61 17.00 6.53
N SER A 337 -25.68 16.99 7.47
CA SER A 337 -24.38 17.65 7.37
C SER A 337 -23.28 16.75 6.80
N THR A 338 -23.52 15.45 6.64
CA THR A 338 -22.52 14.44 6.28
C THR A 338 -22.53 14.14 4.79
N GLU A 339 -21.35 14.25 4.16
CA GLU A 339 -21.11 13.81 2.79
C GLU A 339 -20.45 12.44 2.81
N PHE A 340 -20.85 11.56 1.89
CA PHE A 340 -20.28 10.21 1.76
C PHE A 340 -20.39 9.70 0.33
N THR A 341 -19.68 8.63 0.03
CA THR A 341 -19.64 8.02 -1.31
C THR A 341 -20.29 6.65 -1.28
N ALA A 342 -21.17 6.40 -2.27
CA ALA A 342 -21.70 5.07 -2.54
C ALA A 342 -21.22 4.58 -3.91
N ARG A 343 -20.88 3.30 -3.99
CA ARG A 343 -20.50 2.62 -5.23
C ARG A 343 -21.63 1.71 -5.65
N VAL A 344 -22.36 2.11 -6.67
CA VAL A 344 -23.59 1.46 -7.11
C VAL A 344 -23.49 0.91 -8.54
N ASN A 345 -24.46 0.09 -8.95
CA ASN A 345 -24.50 -0.45 -10.31
C ASN A 345 -24.81 0.69 -11.31
N ALA A 346 -24.09 0.75 -12.42
CA ALA A 346 -24.31 1.75 -13.48
C ALA A 346 -25.68 1.66 -14.17
N ARG A 347 -26.40 0.54 -14.00
CA ARG A 347 -27.77 0.38 -14.54
C ARG A 347 -28.79 1.26 -13.82
N ASP A 348 -28.52 1.61 -12.58
CA ASP A 348 -29.31 2.53 -11.78
C ASP A 348 -28.88 3.94 -12.18
N SER A 349 -29.61 4.56 -13.11
CA SER A 349 -29.30 5.91 -13.57
C SER A 349 -29.64 6.92 -12.47
N HIS A 350 -28.63 7.62 -12.00
CA HIS A 350 -28.75 8.65 -10.97
C HIS A 350 -28.12 9.95 -11.44
N SER A 351 -28.85 11.06 -11.30
CA SER A 351 -28.39 12.38 -11.74
C SER A 351 -28.14 13.33 -10.57
N PRO A 352 -27.16 14.24 -10.67
CA PRO A 352 -26.95 15.27 -9.68
C PRO A 352 -28.24 16.10 -9.44
N GLY A 353 -28.53 16.39 -8.17
CA GLY A 353 -29.74 17.10 -7.74
C GLY A 353 -30.96 16.22 -7.49
N GLU A 354 -30.89 14.94 -7.83
CA GLU A 354 -31.91 13.95 -7.45
C GLU A 354 -31.69 13.43 -6.02
N LYS A 355 -32.73 12.82 -5.46
CA LYS A 355 -32.66 12.07 -4.21
C LYS A 355 -32.56 10.59 -4.50
N VAL A 356 -31.67 9.91 -3.77
CA VAL A 356 -31.46 8.47 -3.88
C VAL A 356 -31.68 7.84 -2.50
N GLN A 357 -32.35 6.68 -2.49
CA GLN A 357 -32.43 5.86 -1.33
C GLN A 357 -31.25 4.90 -1.29
N LEU A 358 -30.48 4.93 -0.20
CA LEU A 358 -29.28 4.15 0.00
C LEU A 358 -29.40 3.28 1.23
N THR A 359 -29.15 2.00 1.08
CA THR A 359 -29.19 0.98 2.13
C THR A 359 -27.80 0.58 2.54
N PHE A 360 -27.53 0.60 3.82
CA PHE A 360 -26.23 0.31 4.44
C PHE A 360 -26.14 -1.14 4.92
N ASN A 361 -25.14 -1.87 4.50
CA ASN A 361 -24.85 -3.20 5.02
C ASN A 361 -24.08 -3.10 6.35
N ILE A 362 -24.78 -2.80 7.44
CA ILE A 362 -24.17 -2.58 8.76
C ILE A 362 -23.49 -3.85 9.31
N ALA A 363 -23.86 -5.04 8.84
CA ALA A 363 -23.17 -6.27 9.22
C ALA A 363 -21.68 -6.28 8.82
N LYS A 364 -21.32 -5.50 7.78
CA LYS A 364 -19.92 -5.26 7.35
C LYS A 364 -19.34 -3.94 7.87
N GLY A 365 -20.09 -3.23 8.72
CA GLY A 365 -19.61 -1.99 9.34
C GLY A 365 -18.49 -2.24 10.32
N HIS A 366 -17.54 -1.31 10.34
CA HIS A 366 -16.44 -1.27 11.31
C HIS A 366 -16.71 -0.16 12.31
N PHE A 367 -16.45 -0.44 13.58
CA PHE A 367 -16.62 0.54 14.64
C PHE A 367 -15.27 0.93 15.21
N PHE A 368 -15.03 2.22 15.34
CA PHE A 368 -13.79 2.77 15.89
C PHE A 368 -14.10 3.65 17.09
N ASP A 369 -13.27 3.51 18.11
CA ASP A 369 -13.30 4.39 19.27
C ASP A 369 -12.96 5.84 18.88
N LEU A 370 -13.70 6.81 19.41
CA LEU A 370 -13.54 8.21 19.01
C LEU A 370 -12.21 8.84 19.42
N GLU A 371 -11.64 8.42 20.55
CA GLU A 371 -10.42 9.02 21.11
C GLU A 371 -9.17 8.31 20.59
N THR A 372 -9.19 6.97 20.63
CA THR A 372 -8.03 6.15 20.25
C THR A 372 -7.99 5.82 18.78
N GLU A 373 -9.09 6.02 18.06
CA GLU A 373 -9.31 5.61 16.66
C GLU A 373 -9.11 4.11 16.39
N LYS A 374 -8.93 3.29 17.42
CA LYS A 374 -8.77 1.84 17.32
C LYS A 374 -10.08 1.16 16.99
N ARG A 375 -10.01 0.07 16.22
CA ARG A 375 -11.18 -0.75 15.91
C ARG A 375 -11.74 -1.42 17.18
N ILE A 376 -13.06 -1.39 17.30
CA ILE A 376 -13.80 -1.96 18.42
C ILE A 376 -14.26 -3.40 18.12
N ASN A 377 -14.80 -3.66 16.91
CA ASN A 377 -15.43 -4.93 16.50
C ASN A 377 -14.54 -5.88 15.72
#